data_f24158a2708a856984fb499c0ba59a03
#
_entry.id   f24158a2708a856984fb499c0ba59a03
#
_cell.length_a   1.000
_cell.length_b   1.000
_cell.length_c   1.000
_cell.angle_alpha   90.00
_cell.angle_beta   90.00
_cell.angle_gamma   90.00
#
_symmetry.space_group_name_H-M   'P 1'
#
loop_
_entity.id
_entity.type
_entity.pdbx_description
1 polymer ?
#
loop_
_entity_poly.entity_id
_entity_poly.type
_entity_poly.pdbx_seq_one_letter_code
_entity_poly.pdbx_strand_id
1 'polypeptide(L)' 'MIDPVRPIQLSDVEEARENVAGTVLRTPLVKLELGSGLPEIWLKLENLQPTNAYKIRGAANAVARL' A
#
# COMPACT_ATOMS: atom_id res chain seq x y z
N MET A 1 3.32 27.25 7.84
CA MET A 1 1.92 26.90 8.18
C MET A 1 1.62 25.50 7.73
N ILE A 2 1.04 24.70 8.60
CA ILE A 2 0.64 23.33 8.27
C ILE A 2 -0.79 23.37 7.74
N ASP A 3 -1.02 22.80 6.56
CA ASP A 3 -2.35 22.71 6.00
C ASP A 3 -3.23 21.77 6.84
N PRO A 4 -4.52 22.09 6.99
CA PRO A 4 -5.40 21.21 7.70
C PRO A 4 -5.50 19.84 7.00
N VAL A 5 -5.59 18.79 7.78
CA VAL A 5 -5.80 17.44 7.25
C VAL A 5 -7.20 17.40 6.66
N ARG A 6 -7.32 17.01 5.40
CA ARG A 6 -8.61 16.81 4.73
C ARG A 6 -8.91 15.30 4.61
N PRO A 7 -10.18 14.93 4.54
CA PRO A 7 -10.53 13.54 4.30
C PRO A 7 -9.99 13.06 2.95
N ILE A 8 -9.52 11.82 2.92
CA ILE A 8 -9.06 11.18 1.69
C ILE A 8 -10.28 10.59 0.99
N GLN A 9 -10.40 10.87 -0.32
CA GLN A 9 -11.48 10.34 -1.14
C GLN A 9 -11.00 9.13 -1.94
N LEU A 10 -11.93 8.33 -2.44
CA LEU A 10 -11.59 7.17 -3.27
C LEU A 10 -10.79 7.59 -4.52
N SER A 11 -11.13 8.73 -5.11
CA SER A 11 -10.40 9.26 -6.26
C SER A 11 -8.92 9.53 -5.97
N ASP A 12 -8.60 9.94 -4.75
CA ASP A 12 -7.20 10.14 -4.33
C ASP A 12 -6.43 8.82 -4.32
N VAL A 13 -7.07 7.75 -3.86
CA VAL A 13 -6.48 6.41 -3.83
C VAL A 13 -6.30 5.87 -5.25
N GLU A 14 -7.27 6.05 -6.11
CA GLU A 14 -7.20 5.61 -7.51
C GLU A 14 -6.08 6.32 -8.27
N GLU A 15 -5.93 7.63 -8.07
CA GLU A 15 -4.83 8.39 -8.64
C GLU A 15 -3.48 7.89 -8.14
N ALA A 16 -3.36 7.65 -6.84
CA ALA A 16 -2.14 7.12 -6.25
C ALA A 16 -1.78 5.76 -6.84
N ARG A 17 -2.76 4.90 -7.06
CA ARG A 17 -2.55 3.58 -7.68
C ARG A 17 -1.92 3.71 -9.06
N GLU A 18 -2.40 4.64 -9.88
CA GLU A 18 -1.82 4.89 -11.20
C GLU A 18 -0.41 5.44 -11.09
N ASN A 19 -0.17 6.35 -10.15
CA ASN A 19 1.15 6.96 -9.95
C ASN A 19 2.23 5.94 -9.59
N VAL A 20 1.89 4.86 -8.91
CA VAL A 20 2.86 3.85 -8.44
C VAL A 20 2.95 2.62 -9.35
N ALA A 21 2.08 2.49 -10.34
CA ALA A 21 1.92 1.26 -11.12
C ALA A 21 3.21 0.76 -11.79
N GLY A 22 4.12 1.66 -12.18
CA GLY A 22 5.39 1.28 -12.81
C GLY A 22 6.54 1.01 -11.83
N THR A 23 6.36 1.31 -10.54
CA THR A 23 7.43 1.25 -9.54
C THR A 23 7.15 0.21 -8.46
N VAL A 24 5.88 0.06 -8.11
CA VAL A 24 5.43 -0.78 -7.00
C VAL A 24 4.80 -2.06 -7.54
N LEU A 25 5.13 -3.19 -6.93
CA LEU A 25 4.52 -4.47 -7.27
C LEU A 25 3.15 -4.60 -6.61
N ARG A 26 2.22 -5.23 -7.32
CA ARG A 26 0.97 -5.67 -6.72
C ARG A 26 1.25 -6.98 -5.99
N THR A 27 1.54 -6.88 -4.68
CA THR A 27 1.92 -8.02 -3.89
C THR A 27 0.73 -8.92 -3.55
N PRO A 28 0.95 -10.23 -3.33
CA PRO A 28 -0.11 -11.14 -2.94
C PRO A 28 -0.71 -10.80 -1.59
N LEU A 29 -1.99 -11.11 -1.44
CA LEU A 29 -2.69 -11.13 -0.16
C LEU A 29 -2.94 -12.58 0.17
N VAL A 30 -2.31 -13.08 1.23
CA VAL A 30 -2.40 -14.51 1.61
C VAL A 30 -2.99 -14.67 2.99
N LYS A 31 -3.78 -15.72 3.15
CA LYS A 31 -4.37 -16.04 4.45
C LYS A 31 -3.38 -16.85 5.26
N LEU A 32 -3.17 -16.44 6.51
CA LEU A 32 -2.33 -17.18 7.45
C LEU A 32 -3.17 -18.24 8.14
N GLU A 33 -2.83 -19.52 7.92
CA GLU A 33 -3.55 -20.65 8.51
C GLU A 33 -2.95 -20.98 9.88
N LEU A 34 -3.62 -20.53 10.93
CA LEU A 34 -3.17 -20.72 12.32
C LEU A 34 -3.88 -21.88 13.04
N GLY A 35 -4.95 -22.44 12.43
CA GLY A 35 -5.73 -23.50 13.03
C GLY A 35 -7.13 -23.02 13.44
N SER A 36 -7.99 -23.97 13.84
CA SER A 36 -9.36 -23.67 14.21
C SER A 36 -9.44 -22.88 15.53
N GLY A 37 -10.41 -22.00 15.62
CA GLY A 37 -10.64 -21.18 16.82
C GLY A 37 -9.75 -19.97 16.96
N LEU A 38 -8.82 -19.73 16.01
CA LEU A 38 -7.96 -18.56 16.00
C LEU A 38 -8.50 -17.50 15.05
N PRO A 39 -8.15 -16.22 15.26
CA PRO A 39 -8.59 -15.14 14.38
C PRO A 39 -8.17 -15.36 12.93
N GLU A 40 -8.99 -14.87 12.01
CA GLU A 40 -8.64 -14.84 10.60
C GLU A 40 -7.66 -13.71 10.35
N ILE A 41 -6.47 -14.04 9.86
CA ILE A 41 -5.40 -13.08 9.59
C ILE A 41 -4.97 -13.20 8.13
N TRP A 42 -4.92 -12.05 7.45
CA TRP A 42 -4.43 -11.96 6.09
C TRP A 42 -3.15 -11.14 6.05
N LEU A 43 -2.18 -11.59 5.25
CA LEU A 43 -0.90 -10.93 5.10
C LEU A 43 -0.80 -10.31 3.71
N LYS A 44 -0.55 -9.01 3.66
CA LYS A 44 -0.17 -8.30 2.44
C LYS A 44 1.34 -8.34 2.36
N LEU A 45 1.89 -9.09 1.40
CA LEU A 45 3.32 -9.40 1.36
C LEU A 45 4.16 -8.25 0.79
N GLU A 46 4.17 -7.12 1.49
CA GLU A 46 4.90 -5.92 1.06
C GLU A 46 6.43 -6.06 1.19
N ASN A 47 6.92 -7.10 1.86
CA ASN A 47 8.34 -7.44 1.88
C ASN A 47 8.85 -7.88 0.50
N LEU A 48 7.94 -8.16 -0.46
CA LEU A 48 8.29 -8.49 -1.84
C LEU A 48 8.45 -7.26 -2.73
N GLN A 49 8.19 -6.07 -2.21
CA GLN A 49 8.44 -4.83 -2.96
C GLN A 49 9.93 -4.68 -3.30
N PRO A 50 10.28 -3.90 -4.35
CA PRO A 50 11.70 -3.69 -4.72
C PRO A 50 12.59 -3.23 -3.59
N THR A 51 12.07 -2.49 -2.63
CA THR A 51 12.81 -2.05 -1.45
C THR A 51 12.61 -2.97 -0.24
N ASN A 52 11.88 -4.09 -0.42
CA ASN A 52 11.50 -5.04 0.63
C ASN A 52 10.69 -4.41 1.76
N ALA A 53 10.00 -3.29 1.50
CA ALA A 53 9.21 -2.59 2.51
C ALA A 53 8.00 -1.88 1.88
N TYR A 54 6.97 -1.70 2.70
CA TYR A 54 5.72 -1.05 2.25
C TYR A 54 5.89 0.44 1.92
N LYS A 55 6.92 1.08 2.44
CA LYS A 55 7.12 2.54 2.28
C LYS A 55 7.32 2.99 0.84
N ILE A 56 7.68 2.08 -0.06
CA ILE A 56 7.85 2.43 -1.47
C ILE A 56 6.57 2.99 -2.09
N ARG A 57 5.39 2.57 -1.62
CA ARG A 57 4.11 3.06 -2.14
C ARG A 57 3.97 4.57 -1.94
N GLY A 58 4.16 5.04 -0.72
CA GLY A 58 4.09 6.48 -0.42
C GLY A 58 5.21 7.27 -1.09
N ALA A 59 6.42 6.74 -1.07
CA ALA A 59 7.57 7.40 -1.68
C ALA A 59 7.40 7.54 -3.20
N ALA A 60 6.99 6.47 -3.89
CA ALA A 60 6.78 6.50 -5.34
C ALA A 60 5.65 7.47 -5.72
N ASN A 61 4.56 7.49 -4.96
CA ASN A 61 3.46 8.40 -5.21
C ASN A 61 3.89 9.86 -5.01
N ALA A 62 4.65 10.14 -3.95
CA ALA A 62 5.13 11.49 -3.67
C ALA A 62 6.07 11.98 -4.79
N VAL A 63 6.99 11.13 -5.26
CA VAL A 63 7.89 11.47 -6.36
C VAL A 63 7.13 11.68 -7.66
N ALA A 64 6.14 10.85 -7.96
CA ALA A 64 5.34 10.98 -9.19
C ALA A 64 4.54 12.30 -9.24
N ARG A 65 4.29 12.92 -8.09
CA ARG A 65 3.52 14.17 -8.00
C ARG A 65 4.41 15.42 -8.04
N LEU A 66 5.71 15.26 -8.10
CA LEU A 66 6.62 16.39 -8.28
C LEU A 66 6.51 16.93 -9.73
#